data_381663ada7e35ba5e87a736e09bec6d5
#
_entry.id   381663ada7e35ba5e87a736e09bec6d5
#
_cell.length_a   1.000
_cell.length_b   1.000
_cell.length_c   1.000
_cell.angle_alpha   90.00
_cell.angle_beta   90.00
_cell.angle_gamma   90.00
#
_symmetry.space_group_name_H-M   'P 1'
#
loop_
_entity.id
_entity.type
_entity.pdbx_description
1 polymer ?
#
loop_
_entity_poly.entity_id
_entity_poly.type
_entity_poly.pdbx_seq_one_letter_code
_entity_poly.pdbx_strand_id
1 'polypeptide(L)'
;MPSNRCSPTAIGHFSVLMALLFFWTLPASVALSAEQPGFVSESPLTRVEYWQLRQQAINAALQDGDALPAVKLVFLGDSITDFWQLDENPWVRGQRFGLESWKPAFVSGLPENRALNMGISGDRTEHVLHRIQPAAQGGLGQLDPPELDPDFIVLMIGINNTWAQEDPVVDSVVAGITRVLEAAHARKPDARIVLQSLLPTNDPPRNRDVVVAVNARIEALAMRRPYADYTVFLDLYPLFTDSAGSQNAAFFVTDGVHPNDAGYRVWSGRLLPFLNQLRRQ
;
A
#
# COMPACT_ATOMS: atom_id res chain seq x y z
N MET A 1 116.69 7.39 11.44
CA MET A 1 116.39 7.86 12.83
C MET A 1 115.00 8.45 12.88
N PRO A 2 114.38 8.30 13.96
CA PRO A 2 113.19 7.49 14.22
C PRO A 2 111.91 8.41 14.31
N SER A 3 110.77 8.01 14.43
CA SER A 3 110.09 7.33 15.53
C SER A 3 108.60 7.15 15.22
N ASN A 4 108.19 5.99 15.51
CA ASN A 4 106.87 5.55 16.00
C ASN A 4 105.82 6.61 16.39
N ARG A 5 104.60 6.37 16.04
CA ARG A 5 103.59 6.07 17.06
C ARG A 5 102.27 5.50 16.44
N CYS A 6 101.80 4.57 17.18
CA CYS A 6 100.66 3.70 16.99
C CYS A 6 99.30 4.39 16.81
N SER A 7 98.46 3.58 16.18
CA SER A 7 96.96 3.57 16.13
C SER A 7 96.21 4.05 17.38
N PRO A 8 94.92 4.35 17.26
CA PRO A 8 93.96 3.28 17.38
C PRO A 8 92.76 3.38 16.46
N THR A 9 92.22 2.20 16.18
CA THR A 9 90.96 1.81 15.57
C THR A 9 89.78 2.61 16.08
N ALA A 10 89.02 3.20 15.16
CA ALA A 10 87.63 3.74 15.41
C ALA A 10 86.59 2.80 14.79
N ILE A 11 85.86 2.22 15.67
CA ILE A 11 84.69 1.35 15.36
C ILE A 11 83.59 2.19 14.73
N GLY A 12 83.29 1.88 13.49
CA GLY A 12 82.13 2.53 12.80
C GLY A 12 80.77 2.04 13.35
N HIS A 13 80.05 2.95 13.88
CA HIS A 13 78.63 2.72 14.22
C HIS A 13 77.82 2.89 12.97
N PHE A 14 77.25 1.79 12.45
CA PHE A 14 76.17 1.82 11.47
C PHE A 14 74.88 2.25 12.16
N SER A 15 74.53 3.48 12.02
CA SER A 15 73.15 3.95 12.39
C SER A 15 72.21 3.53 11.31
N VAL A 16 71.43 2.50 11.61
CA VAL A 16 70.23 2.13 10.79
C VAL A 16 69.14 3.16 11.06
N LEU A 17 68.90 4.03 10.11
CA LEU A 17 67.77 4.96 10.12
C LEU A 17 66.50 4.15 9.77
N MET A 18 65.73 3.78 10.79
CA MET A 18 64.45 3.14 10.66
C MET A 18 63.42 4.24 10.32
N ALA A 19 63.08 4.37 9.02
CA ALA A 19 62.02 5.26 8.57
C ALA A 19 60.66 4.64 8.98
N LEU A 20 60.05 5.18 10.04
CA LEU A 20 58.69 4.91 10.43
C LEU A 20 57.74 5.58 9.42
N LEU A 21 57.26 4.79 8.47
CA LEU A 21 56.12 5.17 7.62
C LEU A 21 54.86 5.20 8.48
N PHE A 22 54.45 6.38 8.95
CA PHE A 22 53.11 6.63 9.49
C PHE A 22 52.12 6.56 8.34
N PHE A 23 51.46 5.41 8.18
CA PHE A 23 50.21 5.35 7.40
C PHE A 23 49.14 6.13 8.16
N TRP A 24 48.89 7.33 7.72
CA TRP A 24 47.67 8.05 8.07
C TRP A 24 46.50 7.35 7.36
N THR A 25 45.82 6.45 8.06
CA THR A 25 44.49 6.01 7.64
C THR A 25 43.52 7.17 7.85
N LEU A 26 43.22 7.89 6.78
CA LEU A 26 42.08 8.80 6.75
C LEU A 26 40.83 7.98 7.08
N PRO A 27 40.03 8.37 8.08
CA PRO A 27 38.75 7.71 8.29
C PRO A 27 37.93 7.93 7.01
N ALA A 28 37.48 6.83 6.41
CA ALA A 28 36.50 6.89 5.35
C ALA A 28 35.28 7.60 5.93
N SER A 29 35.07 8.82 5.52
CA SER A 29 33.81 9.53 5.79
C SER A 29 32.72 8.71 5.14
N VAL A 30 32.00 7.95 5.95
CA VAL A 30 30.70 7.40 5.56
C VAL A 30 29.84 8.62 5.33
N ALA A 31 29.71 9.02 4.07
CA ALA A 31 28.67 9.94 3.67
C ALA A 31 27.36 9.25 4.05
N LEU A 32 26.74 9.66 5.15
CA LEU A 32 25.33 9.40 5.36
C LEU A 32 24.65 9.99 4.11
N SER A 33 24.20 9.10 3.24
CA SER A 33 23.23 9.47 2.22
C SER A 33 22.09 10.12 2.99
N ALA A 34 21.91 11.44 2.82
CA ALA A 34 20.70 12.10 3.28
C ALA A 34 19.56 11.38 2.56
N GLU A 35 18.80 10.59 3.30
CA GLU A 35 17.59 10.01 2.80
C GLU A 35 16.79 11.17 2.19
N GLN A 36 16.48 11.07 0.90
CA GLN A 36 15.57 12.02 0.27
C GLN A 36 14.30 11.99 1.10
N PRO A 37 13.73 13.13 1.49
CA PRO A 37 12.49 13.13 2.24
C PRO A 37 11.45 12.38 1.41
N GLY A 38 10.99 11.23 1.92
CA GLY A 38 9.97 10.41 1.30
C GLY A 38 8.65 11.16 1.20
N PHE A 39 7.75 10.65 0.37
CA PHE A 39 6.40 11.20 0.28
C PHE A 39 5.62 10.96 1.58
N VAL A 40 4.74 11.88 1.95
CA VAL A 40 3.79 11.70 3.08
C VAL A 40 2.95 10.45 2.86
N SER A 41 2.61 10.16 1.60
CA SER A 41 1.87 8.95 1.19
C SER A 41 2.52 7.62 1.61
N GLU A 42 3.80 7.62 1.93
CA GLU A 42 4.56 6.45 2.39
C GLU A 42 4.62 6.34 3.92
N SER A 43 4.16 7.36 4.65
CA SER A 43 4.31 7.46 6.10
C SER A 43 2.96 7.25 6.81
N PRO A 44 2.89 6.44 7.89
CA PRO A 44 1.66 6.24 8.64
C PRO A 44 1.12 7.56 9.22
N LEU A 45 -0.18 7.81 9.03
CA LEU A 45 -0.85 9.03 9.52
C LEU A 45 -2.23 8.69 10.10
N THR A 46 -2.64 9.41 11.16
CA THR A 46 -3.96 9.28 11.81
C THR A 46 -4.96 10.30 11.26
N ARG A 47 -6.25 10.07 11.57
CA ARG A 47 -7.37 10.98 11.27
C ARG A 47 -8.35 11.07 12.44
N VAL A 48 -9.35 11.95 12.32
CA VAL A 48 -10.37 12.24 13.35
C VAL A 48 -11.80 12.06 12.81
N GLU A 49 -12.82 12.25 13.65
CA GLU A 49 -14.25 12.24 13.31
C GLU A 49 -14.76 10.91 12.74
N TYR A 50 -15.40 10.92 11.55
CA TYR A 50 -15.98 9.71 10.93
C TYR A 50 -14.98 8.55 10.87
N TRP A 51 -13.72 8.83 10.61
CA TRP A 51 -12.67 7.84 10.60
C TRP A 51 -12.57 7.07 11.92
N GLN A 52 -12.70 7.75 13.06
CA GLN A 52 -12.68 7.09 14.37
C GLN A 52 -13.90 6.19 14.59
N LEU A 53 -15.10 6.63 14.18
CA LEU A 53 -16.32 5.82 14.29
C LEU A 53 -16.23 4.56 13.42
N ARG A 54 -15.78 4.73 12.18
CA ARG A 54 -15.64 3.60 11.26
C ARG A 54 -14.57 2.61 11.74
N GLN A 55 -13.48 3.13 12.29
CA GLN A 55 -12.43 2.32 12.88
C GLN A 55 -12.92 1.54 14.11
N GLN A 56 -13.74 2.14 14.96
CA GLN A 56 -14.36 1.42 16.09
C GLN A 56 -15.19 0.23 15.61
N ALA A 57 -15.95 0.40 14.51
CA ALA A 57 -16.72 -0.69 13.92
C ALA A 57 -15.81 -1.81 13.37
N ILE A 58 -14.71 -1.46 12.70
CA ILE A 58 -13.71 -2.42 12.22
C ILE A 58 -13.06 -3.14 13.41
N ASN A 59 -12.63 -2.41 14.43
CA ASN A 59 -12.01 -3.00 15.62
C ASN A 59 -12.97 -3.92 16.37
N ALA A 60 -14.26 -3.57 16.48
CA ALA A 60 -15.27 -4.44 17.06
C ALA A 60 -15.40 -5.77 16.31
N ALA A 61 -15.40 -5.72 14.96
CA ALA A 61 -15.40 -6.93 14.12
C ALA A 61 -14.11 -7.75 14.29
N LEU A 62 -12.97 -7.12 14.49
CA LEU A 62 -11.68 -7.78 14.73
C LEU A 62 -11.56 -8.39 16.14
N GLN A 63 -12.40 -7.97 17.09
CA GLN A 63 -12.47 -8.54 18.44
C GLN A 63 -13.41 -9.76 18.52
N ASP A 64 -14.22 -10.00 17.49
CA ASP A 64 -15.06 -11.21 17.38
C ASP A 64 -14.22 -12.41 16.90
N GLY A 65 -13.39 -12.92 17.80
CA GLY A 65 -12.47 -14.03 17.51
C GLY A 65 -13.14 -15.29 16.96
N ASP A 66 -14.39 -15.52 17.28
CA ASP A 66 -15.15 -16.69 16.78
C ASP A 66 -15.57 -16.50 15.32
N ALA A 67 -15.74 -15.26 14.85
CA ALA A 67 -16.13 -14.96 13.49
C ALA A 67 -14.94 -14.83 12.52
N LEU A 68 -13.76 -14.45 13.02
CA LEU A 68 -12.58 -14.17 12.19
C LEU A 68 -12.10 -15.34 11.32
N PRO A 69 -12.07 -16.62 11.80
CA PRO A 69 -11.65 -17.75 10.97
C PRO A 69 -12.52 -17.97 9.72
N ALA A 70 -13.76 -17.48 9.76
CA ALA A 70 -14.66 -17.55 8.61
C ALA A 70 -14.41 -16.45 7.56
N VAL A 71 -13.63 -15.41 7.89
CA VAL A 71 -13.29 -14.31 6.96
C VAL A 71 -12.24 -14.82 5.97
N LYS A 72 -12.62 -14.87 4.69
CA LYS A 72 -11.74 -15.30 3.60
C LYS A 72 -11.26 -14.15 2.71
N LEU A 73 -11.93 -13.01 2.79
CA LEU A 73 -11.59 -11.82 2.05
C LEU A 73 -11.49 -10.63 3.01
N VAL A 74 -10.41 -9.87 2.91
CA VAL A 74 -10.27 -8.58 3.58
C VAL A 74 -10.22 -7.49 2.51
N PHE A 75 -11.15 -6.54 2.58
CA PHE A 75 -11.15 -5.38 1.70
C PHE A 75 -10.45 -4.22 2.38
N LEU A 76 -9.34 -3.76 1.83
CA LEU A 76 -8.61 -2.56 2.26
C LEU A 76 -8.82 -1.43 1.25
N GLY A 77 -9.18 -0.25 1.72
CA GLY A 77 -9.40 0.88 0.84
C GLY A 77 -9.96 2.10 1.54
N ASP A 78 -10.49 2.99 0.74
CA ASP A 78 -11.09 4.26 1.12
C ASP A 78 -12.64 4.22 1.08
N SER A 79 -13.27 5.37 0.78
CA SER A 79 -14.73 5.49 0.66
C SER A 79 -15.33 4.60 -0.42
N ILE A 80 -14.63 4.37 -1.51
CA ILE A 80 -15.09 3.49 -2.60
C ILE A 80 -15.26 2.06 -2.08
N THR A 81 -14.39 1.61 -1.20
CA THR A 81 -14.51 0.32 -0.53
C THR A 81 -15.52 0.36 0.62
N ASP A 82 -15.47 1.38 1.47
CA ASP A 82 -16.35 1.54 2.64
C ASP A 82 -17.83 1.56 2.25
N PHE A 83 -18.19 2.34 1.24
CA PHE A 83 -19.58 2.53 0.83
C PHE A 83 -20.21 1.31 0.15
N TRP A 84 -19.43 0.34 -0.27
CA TRP A 84 -19.98 -0.90 -0.83
C TRP A 84 -20.93 -1.63 0.13
N GLN A 85 -20.72 -1.53 1.43
CA GLN A 85 -21.58 -2.15 2.44
C GLN A 85 -22.74 -1.25 2.91
N LEU A 86 -22.87 -0.04 2.36
CA LEU A 86 -23.92 0.92 2.74
C LEU A 86 -25.09 0.87 1.76
N ASP A 87 -26.31 1.11 2.26
CA ASP A 87 -27.48 1.38 1.45
C ASP A 87 -27.51 2.88 1.07
N GLU A 88 -27.53 3.75 2.09
CA GLU A 88 -27.48 5.19 1.93
C GLU A 88 -26.29 5.77 2.72
N ASN A 89 -25.83 6.92 2.27
CA ASN A 89 -24.78 7.67 2.94
C ASN A 89 -25.31 9.05 3.35
N PRO A 90 -25.08 9.49 4.60
CA PRO A 90 -25.61 10.76 5.11
C PRO A 90 -25.10 11.99 4.35
N TRP A 91 -23.96 11.88 3.65
CA TRP A 91 -23.40 12.98 2.86
C TRP A 91 -23.94 13.05 1.43
N VAL A 92 -24.46 11.91 0.90
CA VAL A 92 -24.99 11.82 -0.47
C VAL A 92 -26.42 11.27 -0.39
N ARG A 93 -27.33 12.10 0.11
CA ARG A 93 -28.71 11.71 0.38
C ARG A 93 -29.47 11.36 -0.90
N GLY A 94 -30.36 10.38 -0.79
CA GLY A 94 -31.23 9.96 -1.87
C GLY A 94 -30.53 9.15 -2.97
N GLN A 95 -29.29 8.72 -2.73
CA GLN A 95 -28.56 7.84 -3.64
C GLN A 95 -28.18 6.55 -2.93
N ARG A 96 -28.31 5.44 -3.66
CA ARG A 96 -28.02 4.10 -3.13
C ARG A 96 -26.62 3.68 -3.52
N PHE A 97 -25.96 3.03 -2.56
CA PHE A 97 -24.63 2.45 -2.71
C PHE A 97 -24.73 0.93 -2.89
N GLY A 98 -23.75 0.19 -2.43
CA GLY A 98 -23.54 -1.19 -2.84
C GLY A 98 -24.12 -2.28 -1.95
N LEU A 99 -24.91 -1.95 -0.91
CA LEU A 99 -25.38 -2.93 0.08
C LEU A 99 -26.11 -4.12 -0.56
N GLU A 100 -26.92 -3.86 -1.59
CA GLU A 100 -27.69 -4.89 -2.29
C GLU A 100 -26.81 -5.88 -3.06
N SER A 101 -25.61 -5.47 -3.48
CA SER A 101 -24.62 -6.38 -4.07
C SER A 101 -23.65 -6.94 -3.04
N TRP A 102 -23.34 -6.20 -1.96
CA TRP A 102 -22.44 -6.62 -0.90
C TRP A 102 -22.95 -7.83 -0.14
N LYS A 103 -24.17 -7.75 0.37
CA LYS A 103 -24.75 -8.80 1.21
C LYS A 103 -24.76 -10.18 0.54
N PRO A 104 -25.34 -10.35 -0.67
CA PRO A 104 -25.37 -11.67 -1.31
C PRO A 104 -23.99 -12.14 -1.76
N ALA A 105 -23.05 -11.23 -2.07
CA ALA A 105 -21.72 -11.59 -2.51
C ALA A 105 -20.78 -12.03 -1.36
N PHE A 106 -20.81 -11.28 -0.24
CA PHE A 106 -19.74 -11.32 0.76
C PHE A 106 -20.21 -11.61 2.19
N VAL A 107 -21.51 -11.62 2.45
CA VAL A 107 -22.05 -11.90 3.80
C VAL A 107 -22.84 -13.21 3.81
N SER A 108 -23.83 -13.36 2.93
CA SER A 108 -24.72 -14.52 2.86
C SER A 108 -24.46 -15.43 1.67
N GLY A 109 -23.43 -15.11 0.85
CA GLY A 109 -23.02 -15.90 -0.30
C GLY A 109 -22.22 -17.14 0.07
N LEU A 110 -21.35 -17.56 -0.86
CA LEU A 110 -20.48 -18.70 -0.65
C LEU A 110 -19.50 -18.45 0.52
N PRO A 111 -19.26 -19.47 1.38
CA PRO A 111 -18.37 -19.31 2.53
C PRO A 111 -16.99 -18.76 2.18
N GLU A 112 -16.42 -19.19 1.04
CA GLU A 112 -15.12 -18.73 0.55
C GLU A 112 -15.12 -17.25 0.13
N ASN A 113 -16.28 -16.60 0.04
CA ASN A 113 -16.41 -15.18 -0.26
C ASN A 113 -16.73 -14.33 0.98
N ARG A 114 -16.80 -14.94 2.17
CA ARG A 114 -17.07 -14.17 3.39
C ARG A 114 -16.02 -13.11 3.60
N ALA A 115 -16.46 -11.87 3.71
CA ALA A 115 -15.56 -10.73 3.71
C ALA A 115 -15.69 -9.84 4.94
N LEU A 116 -14.56 -9.24 5.32
CA LEU A 116 -14.47 -8.10 6.23
C LEU A 116 -14.15 -6.85 5.41
N ASN A 117 -15.04 -5.85 5.45
CA ASN A 117 -14.80 -4.56 4.83
C ASN A 117 -14.06 -3.63 5.80
N MET A 118 -12.81 -3.35 5.48
CA MET A 118 -11.95 -2.44 6.24
C MET A 118 -11.71 -1.11 5.49
N GLY A 119 -12.56 -0.76 4.52
CA GLY A 119 -12.56 0.56 3.91
C GLY A 119 -12.98 1.64 4.90
N ILE A 120 -12.37 2.83 4.80
CA ILE A 120 -12.77 4.02 5.54
C ILE A 120 -12.80 5.23 4.62
N SER A 121 -13.95 5.90 4.58
CA SER A 121 -14.13 7.10 3.75
C SER A 121 -13.05 8.15 3.97
N GLY A 122 -12.49 8.63 2.86
CA GLY A 122 -11.45 9.66 2.83
C GLY A 122 -10.03 9.15 3.14
N ASP A 123 -9.84 7.84 3.33
CA ASP A 123 -8.49 7.30 3.53
C ASP A 123 -7.60 7.55 2.31
N ARG A 124 -6.36 7.88 2.61
CA ARG A 124 -5.22 7.88 1.73
C ARG A 124 -4.29 6.71 2.10
N THR A 125 -3.25 6.49 1.32
CA THR A 125 -2.31 5.39 1.57
C THR A 125 -1.69 5.45 2.97
N GLU A 126 -1.28 6.63 3.44
CA GLU A 126 -0.70 6.85 4.76
C GLU A 126 -1.68 6.51 5.92
N HIS A 127 -2.98 6.71 5.73
CA HIS A 127 -3.97 6.33 6.72
C HIS A 127 -4.14 4.81 6.80
N VAL A 128 -4.20 4.14 5.64
CA VAL A 128 -4.22 2.66 5.59
C VAL A 128 -2.96 2.09 6.23
N LEU A 129 -1.78 2.66 5.94
CA LEU A 129 -0.51 2.26 6.57
C LEU A 129 -0.59 2.33 8.09
N HIS A 130 -1.08 3.44 8.65
CA HIS A 130 -1.24 3.56 10.11
C HIS A 130 -2.18 2.48 10.67
N ARG A 131 -3.26 2.15 9.96
CA ARG A 131 -4.22 1.14 10.41
C ARG A 131 -3.67 -0.29 10.42
N ILE A 132 -2.87 -0.65 9.41
CA ILE A 132 -2.31 -2.00 9.27
C ILE A 132 -0.92 -2.16 9.88
N GLN A 133 -0.23 -1.05 10.20
CA GLN A 133 1.03 -1.10 10.94
C GLN A 133 0.82 -1.81 12.27
N PRO A 134 1.76 -2.69 12.71
CA PRO A 134 1.64 -3.40 13.98
C PRO A 134 1.36 -2.47 15.16
N ALA A 135 0.48 -2.88 16.07
CA ALA A 135 0.23 -2.14 17.30
C ALA A 135 1.51 -1.93 18.12
N ALA A 136 2.39 -2.92 18.13
CA ALA A 136 3.70 -2.85 18.79
C ALA A 136 4.65 -1.80 18.17
N GLN A 137 4.35 -1.30 16.98
CA GLN A 137 5.10 -0.26 16.26
C GLN A 137 4.36 1.08 16.20
N GLY A 138 3.31 1.24 17.01
CA GLY A 138 2.53 2.48 17.09
C GLY A 138 1.42 2.61 16.05
N GLY A 139 1.12 1.56 15.28
CA GLY A 139 -0.06 1.47 14.43
C GLY A 139 -1.28 0.95 15.19
N LEU A 140 -2.33 0.62 14.45
CA LEU A 140 -3.57 0.09 15.01
C LEU A 140 -3.66 -1.44 14.98
N GLY A 141 -2.74 -2.10 14.31
CA GLY A 141 -2.66 -3.55 14.28
C GLY A 141 -3.88 -4.25 13.67
N GLN A 142 -4.60 -3.61 12.74
CA GLN A 142 -5.85 -4.18 12.20
C GLN A 142 -5.65 -5.48 11.41
N LEU A 143 -4.44 -5.81 11.04
CA LEU A 143 -4.08 -7.13 10.48
C LEU A 143 -3.31 -8.01 11.49
N ASP A 144 -3.22 -7.61 12.77
CA ASP A 144 -2.49 -8.37 13.79
C ASP A 144 -3.22 -9.64 14.28
N PRO A 145 -4.57 -9.71 14.40
CA PRO A 145 -5.23 -10.88 14.93
C PRO A 145 -4.82 -12.15 14.17
N PRO A 146 -4.29 -13.18 14.85
CA PRO A 146 -3.86 -14.41 14.19
C PRO A 146 -5.03 -15.22 13.64
N GLU A 147 -6.23 -15.07 14.24
CA GLU A 147 -7.45 -15.72 13.78
C GLU A 147 -7.97 -15.16 12.44
N LEU A 148 -7.56 -13.93 12.09
CA LEU A 148 -7.84 -13.35 10.78
C LEU A 148 -6.84 -13.90 9.78
N ASP A 149 -7.26 -14.96 9.06
CA ASP A 149 -6.45 -15.66 8.07
C ASP A 149 -7.16 -15.68 6.70
N PRO A 150 -7.14 -14.54 5.98
CA PRO A 150 -7.84 -14.42 4.70
C PRO A 150 -7.06 -15.09 3.57
N ASP A 151 -7.79 -15.69 2.62
CA ASP A 151 -7.20 -16.19 1.36
C ASP A 151 -6.74 -15.01 0.48
N PHE A 152 -7.51 -13.90 0.51
CA PHE A 152 -7.21 -12.73 -0.30
C PHE A 152 -7.38 -11.42 0.48
N ILE A 153 -6.47 -10.48 0.21
CA ILE A 153 -6.64 -9.05 0.52
C ILE A 153 -6.98 -8.32 -0.77
N VAL A 154 -8.16 -7.73 -0.84
CA VAL A 154 -8.62 -6.93 -1.99
C VAL A 154 -8.31 -5.48 -1.71
N LEU A 155 -7.39 -4.90 -2.48
CA LEU A 155 -6.85 -3.55 -2.22
C LEU A 155 -7.21 -2.60 -3.36
N MET A 156 -7.91 -1.51 -3.01
CA MET A 156 -8.08 -0.33 -3.84
C MET A 156 -7.88 0.91 -2.97
N ILE A 157 -6.80 1.65 -3.17
CA ILE A 157 -6.44 2.84 -2.41
C ILE A 157 -5.61 3.78 -3.27
N GLY A 158 -5.66 5.07 -2.99
CA GLY A 158 -4.81 6.07 -3.63
C GLY A 158 -5.57 7.16 -4.36
N ILE A 159 -6.88 7.00 -4.62
CA ILE A 159 -7.65 8.04 -5.31
C ILE A 159 -7.61 9.36 -4.52
N ASN A 160 -7.73 9.32 -3.19
CA ASN A 160 -7.66 10.50 -2.34
C ASN A 160 -6.27 11.17 -2.32
N ASN A 161 -5.19 10.42 -2.56
CA ASN A 161 -3.85 10.98 -2.71
C ASN A 161 -3.72 11.82 -3.99
N THR A 162 -4.54 11.54 -5.03
CA THR A 162 -4.51 12.33 -6.27
C THR A 162 -4.99 13.76 -6.09
N TRP A 163 -5.71 14.08 -5.01
CA TRP A 163 -6.08 15.44 -4.60
C TRP A 163 -5.13 16.04 -3.56
N ALA A 164 -4.24 15.26 -2.98
CA ALA A 164 -3.18 15.78 -2.13
C ALA A 164 -2.17 16.59 -2.99
N GLN A 165 -1.66 17.67 -2.43
CA GLN A 165 -0.68 18.51 -3.11
C GLN A 165 0.73 17.98 -2.83
N GLU A 166 1.04 16.80 -3.37
CA GLU A 166 2.35 16.18 -3.22
C GLU A 166 2.90 15.84 -4.61
N ASP A 167 3.99 16.47 -4.98
CA ASP A 167 4.58 16.35 -6.31
C ASP A 167 5.88 15.52 -6.29
N PRO A 168 6.12 14.73 -7.33
CA PRO A 168 5.20 14.40 -8.41
C PRO A 168 4.05 13.48 -7.95
N VAL A 169 2.81 13.88 -8.20
CA VAL A 169 1.61 13.19 -7.66
C VAL A 169 1.55 11.71 -8.01
N VAL A 170 1.87 11.34 -9.24
CA VAL A 170 1.87 9.92 -9.67
C VAL A 170 2.90 9.12 -8.90
N ASP A 171 4.09 9.67 -8.67
CA ASP A 171 5.16 9.01 -7.90
C ASP A 171 4.74 8.79 -6.46
N SER A 172 4.18 9.83 -5.82
CA SER A 172 3.67 9.77 -4.45
C SER A 172 2.59 8.70 -4.29
N VAL A 173 1.59 8.68 -5.18
CA VAL A 173 0.50 7.68 -5.11
C VAL A 173 1.04 6.26 -5.27
N VAL A 174 1.91 6.03 -6.25
CA VAL A 174 2.50 4.71 -6.50
C VAL A 174 3.38 4.27 -5.35
N ALA A 175 4.19 5.16 -4.79
CA ALA A 175 5.02 4.88 -3.63
C ALA A 175 4.16 4.48 -2.42
N GLY A 176 3.12 5.25 -2.12
CA GLY A 176 2.18 4.95 -1.04
C GLY A 176 1.49 3.58 -1.22
N ILE A 177 0.98 3.28 -2.42
CA ILE A 177 0.37 1.97 -2.73
C ILE A 177 1.40 0.84 -2.54
N THR A 178 2.64 1.05 -3.00
CA THR A 178 3.73 0.07 -2.83
C THR A 178 3.97 -0.23 -1.36
N ARG A 179 4.02 0.80 -0.51
CA ARG A 179 4.20 0.62 0.94
C ARG A 179 3.03 -0.11 1.59
N VAL A 180 1.79 0.14 1.14
CA VAL A 180 0.60 -0.60 1.62
C VAL A 180 0.68 -2.08 1.23
N LEU A 181 1.07 -2.40 -0.01
CA LEU A 181 1.28 -3.79 -0.46
C LEU A 181 2.30 -4.51 0.41
N GLU A 182 3.48 -3.90 0.62
CA GLU A 182 4.55 -4.46 1.44
C GLU A 182 4.11 -4.69 2.89
N ALA A 183 3.44 -3.70 3.48
CA ALA A 183 2.95 -3.79 4.85
C ALA A 183 1.85 -4.86 4.99
N ALA A 184 0.91 -4.94 4.07
CA ALA A 184 -0.16 -5.95 4.09
C ALA A 184 0.41 -7.37 3.93
N HIS A 185 1.33 -7.59 3.00
CA HIS A 185 1.99 -8.87 2.81
C HIS A 185 2.82 -9.28 4.03
N ALA A 186 3.57 -8.35 4.63
CA ALA A 186 4.34 -8.62 5.85
C ALA A 186 3.44 -9.04 7.04
N ARG A 187 2.18 -8.59 7.10
CA ARG A 187 1.21 -8.95 8.14
C ARG A 187 0.46 -10.25 7.85
N LYS A 188 0.19 -10.53 6.57
CA LYS A 188 -0.53 -11.72 6.11
C LYS A 188 0.22 -12.34 4.94
N PRO A 189 1.36 -13.01 5.19
CA PRO A 189 2.24 -13.51 4.12
C PRO A 189 1.60 -14.60 3.26
N ASP A 190 0.63 -15.33 3.80
CA ASP A 190 -0.08 -16.41 3.08
C ASP A 190 -1.26 -15.89 2.25
N ALA A 191 -1.72 -14.66 2.51
CA ALA A 191 -2.78 -14.04 1.74
C ALA A 191 -2.27 -13.53 0.39
N ARG A 192 -2.99 -13.85 -0.69
CA ARG A 192 -2.72 -13.24 -2.00
C ARG A 192 -3.38 -11.87 -2.09
N ILE A 193 -2.66 -10.85 -2.57
CA ILE A 193 -3.21 -9.50 -2.68
C ILE A 193 -3.76 -9.28 -4.08
N VAL A 194 -5.06 -8.95 -4.17
CA VAL A 194 -5.71 -8.51 -5.41
C VAL A 194 -5.64 -6.99 -5.44
N LEU A 195 -4.60 -6.46 -6.09
CA LEU A 195 -4.43 -5.04 -6.33
C LEU A 195 -5.34 -4.61 -7.46
N GLN A 196 -6.21 -3.64 -7.21
CA GLN A 196 -7.17 -3.15 -8.18
C GLN A 196 -6.75 -1.81 -8.74
N SER A 197 -7.10 -1.55 -10.01
CA SER A 197 -6.95 -0.23 -10.60
C SER A 197 -7.84 0.79 -9.87
N LEU A 198 -7.39 2.04 -9.80
CA LEU A 198 -8.25 3.17 -9.44
C LEU A 198 -9.35 3.34 -10.49
N LEU A 199 -10.55 3.72 -10.05
CA LEU A 199 -11.67 3.99 -10.94
C LEU A 199 -11.55 5.39 -11.59
N PRO A 200 -12.20 5.62 -12.74
CA PRO A 200 -12.26 6.96 -13.33
C PRO A 200 -13.10 7.89 -12.45
N THR A 201 -12.74 9.16 -12.43
CA THR A 201 -13.50 10.24 -11.80
C THR A 201 -14.24 11.09 -12.86
N ASN A 202 -15.08 12.01 -12.43
CA ASN A 202 -15.72 13.01 -13.32
C ASN A 202 -14.77 14.16 -13.73
N ASP A 203 -13.46 14.03 -13.49
CA ASP A 203 -12.42 14.98 -13.87
C ASP A 203 -11.55 14.36 -15.01
N PRO A 204 -11.87 14.63 -16.30
CA PRO A 204 -11.13 14.04 -17.41
C PRO A 204 -9.63 14.36 -17.43
N PRO A 205 -9.16 15.58 -17.11
CA PRO A 205 -7.74 15.85 -16.95
C PRO A 205 -7.08 14.95 -15.91
N ARG A 206 -7.66 14.81 -14.72
CA ARG A 206 -7.15 13.94 -13.66
C ARG A 206 -7.08 12.48 -14.11
N ASN A 207 -8.13 12.00 -14.78
CA ASN A 207 -8.15 10.63 -15.29
C ASN A 207 -7.00 10.41 -16.26
N ARG A 208 -6.82 11.29 -17.25
CA ARG A 208 -5.80 11.17 -18.27
C ARG A 208 -4.38 11.30 -17.71
N ASP A 209 -4.15 12.31 -16.87
CA ASP A 209 -2.80 12.72 -16.49
C ASP A 209 -2.31 12.03 -15.22
N VAL A 210 -3.22 11.52 -14.37
CA VAL A 210 -2.89 10.91 -13.07
C VAL A 210 -3.40 9.49 -12.96
N VAL A 211 -4.72 9.27 -13.02
CA VAL A 211 -5.32 7.96 -12.70
C VAL A 211 -4.81 6.87 -13.63
N VAL A 212 -4.81 7.13 -14.96
CA VAL A 212 -4.31 6.17 -15.96
C VAL A 212 -2.82 5.90 -15.76
N ALA A 213 -2.03 6.92 -15.46
CA ALA A 213 -0.60 6.76 -15.22
C ALA A 213 -0.31 5.95 -13.93
N VAL A 214 -1.07 6.19 -12.85
CA VAL A 214 -0.98 5.39 -11.62
C VAL A 214 -1.35 3.93 -11.93
N ASN A 215 -2.48 3.68 -12.61
CA ASN A 215 -2.94 2.33 -12.94
C ASN A 215 -1.90 1.55 -13.74
N ALA A 216 -1.32 2.15 -14.77
CA ALA A 216 -0.27 1.52 -15.57
C ALA A 216 0.96 1.16 -14.73
N ARG A 217 1.35 2.01 -13.76
CA ARG A 217 2.52 1.76 -12.93
C ARG A 217 2.27 0.69 -11.86
N ILE A 218 1.10 0.66 -11.24
CA ILE A 218 0.78 -0.38 -10.25
C ILE A 218 0.52 -1.74 -10.92
N GLU A 219 0.00 -1.78 -12.15
CA GLU A 219 -0.03 -3.00 -12.95
C GLU A 219 1.38 -3.52 -13.21
N ALA A 220 2.27 -2.68 -13.72
CA ALA A 220 3.67 -3.05 -13.96
C ALA A 220 4.39 -3.48 -12.66
N LEU A 221 4.07 -2.86 -11.53
CA LEU A 221 4.57 -3.23 -10.21
C LEU A 221 4.14 -4.67 -9.86
N ALA A 222 2.85 -4.98 -9.99
CA ALA A 222 2.29 -6.29 -9.68
C ALA A 222 2.88 -7.43 -10.52
N MET A 223 3.37 -7.12 -11.73
CA MET A 223 4.03 -8.10 -12.62
C MET A 223 5.51 -8.32 -12.33
N ARG A 224 6.12 -7.52 -11.45
CA ARG A 224 7.56 -7.56 -11.16
C ARG A 224 7.84 -8.19 -9.81
N ARG A 225 8.84 -9.07 -9.74
CA ARG A 225 9.30 -9.59 -8.44
C ARG A 225 9.89 -8.48 -7.56
N PRO A 226 9.68 -8.55 -6.23
CA PRO A 226 9.04 -9.65 -5.49
C PRO A 226 7.49 -9.60 -5.51
N TYR A 227 6.87 -8.52 -5.96
CA TYR A 227 5.42 -8.32 -5.87
C TYR A 227 4.62 -9.39 -6.62
N ALA A 228 5.07 -9.82 -7.79
CA ALA A 228 4.41 -10.87 -8.58
C ALA A 228 4.28 -12.22 -7.85
N ASP A 229 5.04 -12.42 -6.78
CA ASP A 229 4.99 -13.66 -6.00
C ASP A 229 3.75 -13.73 -5.10
N TYR A 230 3.17 -12.57 -4.71
CA TYR A 230 2.03 -12.49 -3.80
C TYR A 230 0.91 -11.53 -4.24
N THR A 231 1.09 -10.81 -5.34
CA THR A 231 0.11 -9.83 -5.86
C THR A 231 -0.38 -10.23 -7.23
N VAL A 232 -1.66 -9.99 -7.49
CA VAL A 232 -2.26 -10.05 -8.83
C VAL A 232 -2.99 -8.75 -9.10
N PHE A 233 -2.93 -8.27 -10.35
CA PHE A 233 -3.61 -7.04 -10.73
C PHE A 233 -4.98 -7.35 -11.32
N LEU A 234 -6.00 -6.59 -10.91
CA LEU A 234 -7.34 -6.62 -11.47
C LEU A 234 -7.70 -5.25 -12.01
N ASP A 235 -7.67 -5.10 -13.33
CA ASP A 235 -8.09 -3.87 -13.97
C ASP A 235 -9.62 -3.75 -14.00
N LEU A 236 -10.12 -2.74 -13.30
CA LEU A 236 -11.53 -2.37 -13.26
C LEU A 236 -11.81 -1.10 -14.07
N TYR A 237 -10.78 -0.28 -14.34
CA TYR A 237 -10.93 1.03 -14.98
C TYR A 237 -11.75 0.98 -16.28
N PRO A 238 -11.49 0.06 -17.22
CA PRO A 238 -12.25 0.01 -18.48
C PRO A 238 -13.74 -0.33 -18.30
N LEU A 239 -14.09 -1.00 -17.21
CA LEU A 239 -15.49 -1.36 -16.92
C LEU A 239 -16.33 -0.15 -16.49
N PHE A 240 -15.67 0.90 -16.04
CA PHE A 240 -16.27 2.13 -15.55
C PHE A 240 -16.13 3.31 -16.53
N THR A 241 -15.67 3.03 -17.75
CA THR A 241 -15.57 4.00 -18.84
C THR A 241 -16.56 3.68 -19.96
N ASP A 242 -16.92 4.69 -20.72
CA ASP A 242 -17.69 4.55 -21.97
C ASP A 242 -16.75 4.21 -23.16
N SER A 243 -17.33 4.09 -24.35
CA SER A 243 -16.58 3.81 -25.58
C SER A 243 -15.60 4.91 -25.99
N ALA A 244 -15.73 6.12 -25.44
CA ALA A 244 -14.80 7.24 -25.65
C ALA A 244 -13.69 7.28 -24.60
N GLY A 245 -13.69 6.35 -23.63
CA GLY A 245 -12.72 6.31 -22.51
C GLY A 245 -13.03 7.32 -21.41
N SER A 246 -14.19 7.98 -21.45
CA SER A 246 -14.66 8.86 -20.38
C SER A 246 -15.37 8.06 -19.29
N GLN A 247 -15.45 8.63 -18.09
CA GLN A 247 -16.23 8.00 -17.01
C GLN A 247 -17.68 7.73 -17.45
N ASN A 248 -18.16 6.51 -17.26
CA ASN A 248 -19.55 6.18 -17.47
C ASN A 248 -20.37 6.60 -16.24
N ALA A 249 -20.99 7.78 -16.31
CA ALA A 249 -21.76 8.35 -15.21
C ALA A 249 -22.91 7.47 -14.71
N ALA A 250 -23.39 6.50 -15.50
CA ALA A 250 -24.44 5.57 -15.07
C ALA A 250 -24.03 4.68 -13.88
N PHE A 251 -22.72 4.53 -13.64
CA PHE A 251 -22.17 3.69 -12.57
C PHE A 251 -21.77 4.46 -11.33
N PHE A 252 -21.98 5.77 -11.31
CA PHE A 252 -21.55 6.63 -10.20
C PHE A 252 -22.73 7.41 -9.62
N VAL A 253 -22.60 7.79 -8.36
CA VAL A 253 -23.47 8.80 -7.75
C VAL A 253 -23.09 10.19 -8.28
N THR A 254 -23.90 11.20 -7.95
CA THR A 254 -23.76 12.55 -8.54
C THR A 254 -22.43 13.25 -8.26
N ASP A 255 -21.64 12.77 -7.28
CA ASP A 255 -20.31 13.33 -7.01
C ASP A 255 -19.25 12.92 -8.05
N GLY A 256 -19.55 11.90 -8.87
CA GLY A 256 -18.68 11.42 -9.93
C GLY A 256 -17.39 10.75 -9.44
N VAL A 257 -17.38 10.29 -8.19
CA VAL A 257 -16.25 9.55 -7.59
C VAL A 257 -16.70 8.19 -7.06
N HIS A 258 -17.83 8.15 -6.36
CA HIS A 258 -18.31 6.94 -5.71
C HIS A 258 -19.24 6.14 -6.61
N PRO A 259 -19.02 4.82 -6.74
CA PRO A 259 -19.95 3.96 -7.45
C PRO A 259 -21.34 3.98 -6.79
N ASN A 260 -22.39 3.92 -7.61
CA ASN A 260 -23.74 3.63 -7.19
C ASN A 260 -23.98 2.11 -7.18
N ASP A 261 -25.20 1.68 -6.86
CA ASP A 261 -25.56 0.25 -6.84
C ASP A 261 -25.23 -0.48 -8.17
N ALA A 262 -25.45 0.15 -9.32
CA ALA A 262 -25.10 -0.42 -10.62
C ALA A 262 -23.58 -0.59 -10.78
N GLY A 263 -22.79 0.40 -10.35
CA GLY A 263 -21.34 0.34 -10.36
C GLY A 263 -20.80 -0.79 -9.46
N TYR A 264 -21.33 -0.91 -8.26
CA TYR A 264 -20.92 -2.03 -7.36
C TYR A 264 -21.32 -3.40 -7.90
N ARG A 265 -22.44 -3.53 -8.63
CA ARG A 265 -22.77 -4.79 -9.33
C ARG A 265 -21.79 -5.11 -10.46
N VAL A 266 -21.35 -4.12 -11.22
CA VAL A 266 -20.28 -4.30 -12.22
C VAL A 266 -18.99 -4.77 -11.56
N TRP A 267 -18.63 -4.16 -10.44
CA TRP A 267 -17.43 -4.54 -9.69
C TRP A 267 -17.52 -5.98 -9.16
N SER A 268 -18.59 -6.35 -8.46
CA SER A 268 -18.77 -7.72 -7.96
C SER A 268 -18.80 -8.74 -9.09
N GLY A 269 -19.47 -8.41 -10.20
CA GLY A 269 -19.55 -9.25 -11.41
C GLY A 269 -18.18 -9.53 -12.06
N ARG A 270 -17.19 -8.66 -11.84
CA ARG A 270 -15.82 -8.86 -12.30
C ARG A 270 -14.94 -9.55 -11.25
N LEU A 271 -15.06 -9.13 -9.99
CA LEU A 271 -14.21 -9.59 -8.90
C LEU A 271 -14.47 -11.07 -8.56
N LEU A 272 -15.73 -11.48 -8.40
CA LEU A 272 -16.04 -12.84 -7.97
C LEU A 272 -15.56 -13.93 -8.94
N PRO A 273 -15.78 -13.83 -10.27
CA PRO A 273 -15.19 -14.79 -11.22
C PRO A 273 -13.66 -14.78 -11.19
N PHE A 274 -13.04 -13.63 -10.99
CA PHE A 274 -11.59 -13.50 -10.89
C PHE A 274 -11.05 -14.24 -9.66
N LEU A 275 -11.63 -14.02 -8.47
CA LEU A 275 -11.27 -14.76 -7.27
C LEU A 275 -11.45 -16.28 -7.45
N ASN A 276 -12.56 -16.71 -8.08
CA ASN A 276 -12.79 -18.12 -8.36
C ASN A 276 -11.74 -18.72 -9.34
N GLN A 277 -11.24 -17.92 -10.27
CA GLN A 277 -10.14 -18.35 -11.13
C GLN A 277 -8.84 -18.51 -10.34
N LEU A 278 -8.52 -17.58 -9.44
CA LEU A 278 -7.30 -17.63 -8.62
C LEU A 278 -7.29 -18.82 -7.66
N ARG A 279 -8.45 -19.21 -7.10
CA ARG A 279 -8.57 -20.37 -6.21
C ARG A 279 -8.33 -21.71 -6.92
N ARG A 280 -8.45 -21.75 -8.25
CA ARG A 280 -8.21 -22.96 -9.04
C ARG A 280 -6.76 -23.11 -9.51
N GLN A 281 -5.93 -22.13 -9.29
CA GLN A 281 -4.49 -22.14 -9.62
C GLN A 281 -3.66 -22.68 -8.45
#